data_fb73ff3870d65bda6c30bd6b16e4a683
#
_entry.id   fb73ff3870d65bda6c30bd6b16e4a683
#
_cell.length_a   1.000
_cell.length_b   1.000
_cell.length_c   1.000
_cell.angle_alpha   90.00
_cell.angle_beta   90.00
_cell.angle_gamma   90.00
#
_symmetry.space_group_name_H-M   'P 1'
#
loop_
_entity.id
_entity.type
_entity.pdbx_description
1 polymer ?
#
loop_
_entity_poly.entity_id
_entity_poly.type
_entity_poly.pdbx_seq_one_letter_code
_entity_poly.pdbx_strand_id
1 'polypeptide(L)'
;ILHPAFTDCPGHKLWLRDFTGASGLFSIVLAKHHRKKALAAMLDNMALFKMGYSWGGFESLILPANPETIRTASPWQADGTLLRLHAGLEDPDDLIEDLDCGFARLNRA
;
A
#
# COMPACT_ATOMS: atom_id res chain seq x y z
N ILE A 1 4.80 3.54 -6.76
CA ILE A 1 3.47 2.92 -6.61
C ILE A 1 3.42 1.68 -7.47
N LEU A 2 2.98 0.57 -6.87
CA LEU A 2 2.85 -0.72 -7.55
C LEU A 2 1.37 -0.94 -7.91
N HIS A 3 0.98 -0.38 -9.06
CA HIS A 3 -0.34 -0.55 -9.64
C HIS A 3 -0.22 -0.53 -11.17
N PRO A 4 -0.88 -1.44 -11.91
CA PRO A 4 -0.66 -1.63 -13.34
C PRO A 4 -1.15 -0.46 -14.21
N ALA A 5 -1.97 0.43 -13.68
CA ALA A 5 -2.40 1.64 -14.40
C ALA A 5 -1.28 2.68 -14.58
N PHE A 6 -0.20 2.59 -13.81
CA PHE A 6 0.97 3.46 -13.97
C PHE A 6 1.91 2.92 -15.04
N THR A 7 2.39 3.81 -15.90
CA THR A 7 3.20 3.44 -17.07
C THR A 7 4.57 2.85 -16.72
N ASP A 8 5.10 3.17 -15.56
CA ASP A 8 6.35 2.62 -15.03
C ASP A 8 6.19 1.26 -14.33
N CYS A 9 4.94 0.80 -14.15
CA CYS A 9 4.69 -0.51 -13.57
C CYS A 9 5.01 -1.62 -14.58
N PRO A 10 5.81 -2.63 -14.21
CA PRO A 10 6.01 -3.81 -15.05
C PRO A 10 4.66 -4.46 -15.39
N GLY A 11 4.44 -4.77 -16.66
CA GLY A 11 3.18 -5.35 -17.11
C GLY A 11 2.06 -4.36 -17.42
N HIS A 12 2.31 -3.05 -17.35
CA HIS A 12 1.31 -2.03 -17.71
C HIS A 12 0.69 -2.25 -19.09
N LYS A 13 1.50 -2.57 -20.10
CA LYS A 13 1.03 -2.87 -21.46
C LYS A 13 0.14 -4.10 -21.53
N LEU A 14 0.44 -5.13 -20.75
CA LEU A 14 -0.39 -6.34 -20.66
C LEU A 14 -1.72 -6.04 -19.97
N TRP A 15 -1.69 -5.22 -18.94
CA TRP A 15 -2.92 -4.77 -18.27
C TRP A 15 -3.82 -3.96 -19.20
N LEU A 16 -3.27 -3.02 -19.96
CA LEU A 16 -4.04 -2.27 -20.97
C LEU A 16 -4.65 -3.18 -22.04
N ARG A 17 -3.93 -4.23 -22.45
CA ARG A 17 -4.41 -5.19 -23.45
C ARG A 17 -5.53 -6.08 -22.92
N ASP A 18 -5.41 -6.58 -21.69
CA ASP A 18 -6.19 -7.71 -21.17
C ASP A 18 -7.28 -7.30 -20.17
N PHE A 19 -7.22 -6.11 -19.57
CA PHE A 19 -8.12 -5.67 -18.51
C PHE A 19 -8.84 -4.36 -18.86
N THR A 20 -10.07 -4.23 -18.40
CA THR A 20 -10.90 -3.02 -18.59
C THR A 20 -10.89 -2.10 -17.36
N GLY A 21 -10.28 -2.51 -16.28
CA GLY A 21 -10.23 -1.77 -15.04
C GLY A 21 -9.30 -2.41 -14.02
N ALA A 22 -9.33 -1.95 -12.79
CA ALA A 22 -8.52 -2.46 -11.69
C ALA A 22 -9.32 -2.48 -10.38
N SER A 23 -8.80 -3.23 -9.41
CA SER A 23 -9.35 -3.26 -8.05
C SER A 23 -8.73 -2.17 -7.17
N GLY A 24 -9.23 -2.02 -5.95
CA GLY A 24 -8.66 -1.15 -4.94
C GLY A 24 -7.40 -1.69 -4.26
N LEU A 25 -6.89 -2.85 -4.68
CA LEU A 25 -5.68 -3.45 -4.10
C LEU A 25 -4.43 -2.97 -4.82
N PHE A 26 -3.51 -2.36 -4.08
CA PHE A 26 -2.24 -1.88 -4.60
C PHE A 26 -1.19 -1.80 -3.49
N SER A 27 0.04 -1.51 -3.86
CA SER A 27 1.13 -1.34 -2.90
C SER A 27 1.93 -0.07 -3.20
N ILE A 28 2.59 0.43 -2.17
CA ILE A 28 3.54 1.53 -2.28
C ILE A 28 4.86 1.14 -1.62
N VAL A 29 5.96 1.54 -2.23
CA VAL A 29 7.28 1.45 -1.63
C VAL A 29 7.67 2.85 -1.18
N LEU A 30 7.93 3.00 0.11
CA LEU A 30 8.36 4.28 0.69
C LEU A 30 9.80 4.60 0.27
N ALA A 31 10.18 5.87 0.29
CA ALA A 31 11.51 6.32 -0.15
C ALA A 31 12.67 5.78 0.69
N LYS A 32 12.38 5.20 1.86
CA LYS A 32 13.37 4.57 2.75
C LYS A 32 12.72 3.50 3.62
N HIS A 33 13.56 2.67 4.24
CA HIS A 33 13.10 1.78 5.30
C HIS A 33 12.80 2.55 6.59
N HIS A 34 11.64 2.27 7.17
CA HIS A 34 11.20 2.86 8.43
C HIS A 34 11.30 1.85 9.57
N ARG A 35 11.66 2.34 10.76
CA ARG A 35 11.68 1.52 11.99
C ARG A 35 10.27 1.10 12.36
N LYS A 36 10.14 -0.08 12.97
CA LYS A 36 8.86 -0.63 13.44
C LYS A 36 8.07 0.38 14.28
N LYS A 37 8.74 1.14 15.15
CA LYS A 37 8.10 2.15 15.99
C LYS A 37 7.45 3.27 15.17
N ALA A 38 8.10 3.73 14.10
CA ALA A 38 7.57 4.76 13.22
C ALA A 38 6.37 4.25 12.42
N LEU A 39 6.44 3.01 11.92
CA LEU A 39 5.32 2.35 11.25
C LEU A 39 4.13 2.18 12.20
N ALA A 40 4.36 1.77 13.44
CA ALA A 40 3.31 1.67 14.44
C ALA A 40 2.67 3.02 14.73
N ALA A 41 3.46 4.09 14.86
CA ALA A 41 2.93 5.45 15.05
C ALA A 41 1.99 5.89 13.91
N MET A 42 2.28 5.48 12.68
CA MET A 42 1.37 5.67 11.54
C MET A 42 0.14 4.77 11.64
N LEU A 43 0.37 3.45 11.63
CA LEU A 43 -0.66 2.46 11.34
C LEU A 43 -1.65 2.26 12.49
N ASP A 44 -1.19 2.33 13.75
CA ASP A 44 -2.07 2.15 14.91
C ASP A 44 -3.05 3.31 15.13
N ASN A 45 -2.84 4.44 14.44
CA ASN A 45 -3.62 5.65 14.60
C ASN A 45 -4.37 6.07 13.33
N MET A 46 -4.48 5.18 12.34
CA MET A 46 -5.30 5.44 11.15
C MET A 46 -6.78 5.49 11.51
N ALA A 47 -7.49 6.45 10.97
CA ALA A 47 -8.92 6.63 11.23
C ALA A 47 -9.77 5.66 10.41
N LEU A 48 -9.50 5.54 9.13
CA LEU A 48 -10.27 4.75 8.16
C LEU A 48 -9.55 3.45 7.77
N PHE A 49 -8.28 3.54 7.39
CA PHE A 49 -7.51 2.35 7.07
C PHE A 49 -7.25 1.52 8.33
N LYS A 50 -7.73 0.29 8.34
CA LYS A 50 -7.47 -0.66 9.42
C LYS A 50 -6.40 -1.67 9.02
N MET A 51 -5.75 -2.29 9.99
CA MET A 51 -4.78 -3.34 9.71
C MET A 51 -5.51 -4.67 9.49
N GLY A 52 -5.19 -5.35 8.40
CA GLY A 52 -5.77 -6.64 8.08
C GLY A 52 -5.25 -7.21 6.76
N TYR A 53 -5.27 -8.53 6.64
CA TYR A 53 -4.79 -9.25 5.47
C TYR A 53 -5.84 -9.39 4.36
N SER A 54 -7.11 -9.20 4.66
CA SER A 54 -8.20 -9.27 3.68
C SER A 54 -8.10 -8.13 2.66
N TRP A 55 -8.88 -8.22 1.60
CA TRP A 55 -9.03 -7.19 0.57
C TRP A 55 -10.32 -7.45 -0.24
N GLY A 56 -10.74 -6.46 -1.02
CA GLY A 56 -11.92 -6.57 -1.87
C GLY A 56 -13.25 -6.32 -1.16
N GLY A 57 -13.25 -6.05 0.15
CA GLY A 57 -14.43 -5.68 0.91
C GLY A 57 -14.66 -4.17 0.94
N PHE A 58 -15.66 -3.75 1.71
CA PHE A 58 -16.03 -2.34 1.84
C PHE A 58 -15.09 -1.53 2.74
N GLU A 59 -14.35 -2.20 3.62
CA GLU A 59 -13.41 -1.56 4.54
C GLU A 59 -12.04 -1.37 3.91
N SER A 60 -11.48 -0.18 4.03
CA SER A 60 -10.10 0.09 3.61
C SER A 60 -9.11 -0.52 4.60
N LEU A 61 -8.06 -1.16 4.05
CA LEU A 61 -7.04 -1.87 4.83
C LEU A 61 -5.65 -1.43 4.41
N ILE A 62 -4.73 -1.42 5.37
CA ILE A 62 -3.31 -1.13 5.15
C ILE A 62 -2.46 -2.02 6.05
N LEU A 63 -1.36 -2.54 5.52
CA LEU A 63 -0.39 -3.27 6.34
C LEU A 63 1.02 -3.20 5.74
N PRO A 64 2.06 -3.29 6.57
CA PRO A 64 3.42 -3.48 6.09
C PRO A 64 3.59 -4.91 5.57
N ALA A 65 4.36 -5.07 4.50
CA ALA A 65 4.63 -6.37 3.89
C ALA A 65 6.13 -6.57 3.69
N ASN A 66 6.57 -7.82 3.87
CA ASN A 66 7.95 -8.23 3.72
C ASN A 66 8.03 -9.43 2.75
N PRO A 67 7.92 -9.20 1.44
CA PRO A 67 7.98 -10.30 0.45
C PRO A 67 9.30 -11.06 0.47
N GLU A 68 10.39 -10.44 0.90
CA GLU A 68 11.71 -11.08 1.01
C GLU A 68 11.72 -12.28 1.95
N THR A 69 10.80 -12.35 2.89
CA THR A 69 10.72 -13.46 3.85
C THR A 69 9.91 -14.66 3.34
N ILE A 70 9.16 -14.50 2.25
CA ILE A 70 8.24 -15.50 1.74
C ILE A 70 8.48 -15.86 0.26
N ARG A 71 9.17 -15.04 -0.51
CA ARG A 71 9.51 -15.32 -1.89
C ARG A 71 10.65 -16.33 -1.99
N THR A 72 10.52 -17.30 -2.91
CA THR A 72 11.55 -18.32 -3.17
C THR A 72 12.00 -18.35 -4.64
N ALA A 73 11.11 -18.05 -5.59
CA ALA A 73 11.40 -18.12 -7.02
C ALA A 73 12.20 -16.92 -7.54
N SER A 74 11.92 -15.74 -7.04
CA SER A 74 12.67 -14.53 -7.36
C SER A 74 12.79 -13.65 -6.12
N PRO A 75 13.96 -13.01 -5.90
CA PRO A 75 14.14 -12.15 -4.73
C PRO A 75 13.26 -10.91 -4.84
N TRP A 76 12.78 -10.44 -3.70
CA TRP A 76 12.22 -9.10 -3.56
C TRP A 76 13.34 -8.15 -3.17
N GLN A 77 13.48 -7.06 -3.90
CA GLN A 77 14.43 -6.00 -3.59
C GLN A 77 13.71 -4.66 -3.72
N ALA A 78 13.73 -3.89 -2.64
CA ALA A 78 13.21 -2.54 -2.61
C ALA A 78 14.02 -1.68 -1.65
N ASP A 79 14.18 -0.41 -1.99
CA ASP A 79 14.99 0.54 -1.22
C ASP A 79 14.21 1.15 -0.04
N GLY A 80 13.00 0.68 0.22
CA GLY A 80 12.14 1.22 1.26
C GLY A 80 11.10 0.25 1.78
N THR A 81 10.40 0.67 2.82
CA THR A 81 9.30 -0.09 3.41
C THR A 81 8.16 -0.25 2.41
N LEU A 82 7.69 -1.48 2.24
CA LEU A 82 6.52 -1.79 1.43
C LEU A 82 5.25 -1.75 2.29
N LEU A 83 4.25 -1.00 1.84
CA LEU A 83 2.90 -1.02 2.40
C LEU A 83 1.94 -1.55 1.34
N ARG A 84 1.11 -2.51 1.72
CA ARG A 84 -0.01 -2.98 0.90
C ARG A 84 -1.28 -2.27 1.35
N LEU A 85 -2.02 -1.71 0.41
CA LEU A 85 -3.27 -1.02 0.64
C LEU A 85 -4.42 -1.71 -0.12
N HIS A 86 -5.58 -1.67 0.49
CA HIS A 86 -6.85 -1.91 -0.18
C HIS A 86 -7.76 -0.71 0.08
N ALA A 87 -8.15 0.00 -0.98
CA ALA A 87 -9.15 1.05 -0.91
C ALA A 87 -10.55 0.41 -0.97
N GLY A 88 -11.33 0.60 0.08
CA GLY A 88 -12.72 0.13 0.18
C GLY A 88 -13.71 1.12 -0.44
N LEU A 89 -14.86 1.27 0.21
CA LEU A 89 -15.97 2.08 -0.29
C LEU A 89 -16.15 3.42 0.44
N GLU A 90 -15.20 3.80 1.31
CA GLU A 90 -15.20 5.11 1.95
C GLU A 90 -14.93 6.21 0.93
N ASP A 91 -15.29 7.44 1.26
CA ASP A 91 -15.03 8.60 0.40
C ASP A 91 -13.54 8.72 0.07
N PRO A 92 -13.15 8.85 -1.20
CA PRO A 92 -11.75 8.95 -1.58
C PRO A 92 -10.99 10.12 -0.95
N ASP A 93 -11.64 11.26 -0.77
CA ASP A 93 -11.00 12.43 -0.16
C ASP A 93 -10.71 12.18 1.33
N ASP A 94 -11.61 11.50 2.03
CA ASP A 94 -11.40 11.09 3.42
C ASP A 94 -10.26 10.06 3.54
N LEU A 95 -10.14 9.13 2.58
CA LEU A 95 -9.03 8.17 2.54
C LEU A 95 -7.68 8.86 2.29
N ILE A 96 -7.65 9.86 1.43
CA ILE A 96 -6.46 10.66 1.16
C ILE A 96 -6.04 11.42 2.41
N GLU A 97 -6.99 12.07 3.10
CA GLU A 97 -6.72 12.79 4.35
C GLU A 97 -6.19 11.86 5.45
N ASP A 98 -6.76 10.67 5.60
CA ASP A 98 -6.28 9.67 6.57
C ASP A 98 -4.84 9.24 6.26
N LEU A 99 -4.49 9.04 4.98
CA LEU A 99 -3.12 8.74 4.56
C LEU A 99 -2.17 9.92 4.83
N ASP A 100 -2.56 11.14 4.54
CA ASP A 100 -1.75 12.34 4.79
C ASP A 100 -1.45 12.50 6.28
N CYS A 101 -2.45 12.33 7.14
CA CYS A 101 -2.28 12.31 8.58
C CYS A 101 -1.37 11.17 9.04
N GLY A 102 -1.50 10.00 8.43
CA GLY A 102 -0.65 8.84 8.68
C GLY A 102 0.80 9.10 8.33
N PHE A 103 1.08 9.61 7.15
CA PHE A 103 2.44 9.98 6.72
C PHE A 103 3.05 11.09 7.56
N ALA A 104 2.25 12.06 8.00
CA ALA A 104 2.72 13.09 8.92
C ALA A 104 3.19 12.49 10.26
N ARG A 105 2.49 11.49 10.79
CA ARG A 105 2.92 10.75 11.99
C ARG A 105 4.19 9.94 11.74
N LEU A 106 4.26 9.23 10.61
CA LEU A 106 5.43 8.45 10.21
C LEU A 106 6.71 9.30 10.16
N ASN A 107 6.61 10.50 9.59
CA ASN A 107 7.74 11.39 9.39
C ASN A 107 8.21 12.08 10.68
N ARG A 108 7.36 12.17 11.69
CA ARG A 108 7.70 12.74 13.01
C ARG A 108 8.25 11.73 14.01
N ALA A 109 8.08 10.47 13.74
CA ALA A 109 8.44 9.39 14.68
C ALA A 109 9.91 8.95 14.61
#